data_9f5e8ca712526d0daaef2333864b308f
#
_entry.id   9f5e8ca712526d0daaef2333864b308f
#
_cell.length_a   1.000
_cell.length_b   1.000
_cell.length_c   1.000
_cell.angle_alpha   90.00
_cell.angle_beta   90.00
_cell.angle_gamma   90.00
#
_symmetry.space_group_name_H-M   'P 1'
#
loop_
_entity.id
_entity.type
_entity.pdbx_description
1 polymer ?
#
loop_
_entity_poly.entity_id
_entity_poly.type
_entity_poly.pdbx_seq_one_letter_code
_entity_poly.pdbx_strand_id
1 'polypeptide(L)'
;MKNLFLLTILFAQIACGQTLKNRTSLGLNYAKQELAKAVQDTNSRHIVVDTIIKDSETAIQVSEAILFKIYGKKSILKQKPYEINFLSGYWVLNGTLPKNTEGGTFLIIISALTGQVIKLTHGK
;
A
#
# COMPACT_ATOMS: atom_id res chain seq x y z
N MET A 1 -47.04 -25.98 -17.09
CA MET A 1 -46.55 -25.40 -15.82
C MET A 1 -45.05 -25.48 -15.80
N LYS A 2 -44.37 -24.39 -16.07
CA LYS A 2 -42.91 -24.32 -16.07
C LYS A 2 -42.49 -23.60 -14.80
N ASN A 3 -41.92 -24.33 -13.84
CA ASN A 3 -41.34 -23.78 -12.63
C ASN A 3 -40.00 -23.11 -12.99
N LEU A 4 -40.02 -21.79 -12.97
CA LEU A 4 -38.83 -20.96 -13.12
C LEU A 4 -38.14 -20.93 -11.73
N PHE A 5 -37.13 -21.75 -11.54
CA PHE A 5 -36.24 -21.67 -10.38
C PHE A 5 -35.34 -20.45 -10.54
N LEU A 6 -35.70 -19.39 -9.85
CA LEU A 6 -34.89 -18.18 -9.73
C LEU A 6 -33.75 -18.47 -8.74
N LEU A 7 -32.57 -18.84 -9.27
CA LEU A 7 -31.36 -19.05 -8.48
C LEU A 7 -30.79 -17.66 -8.11
N THR A 8 -31.18 -17.15 -6.96
CA THR A 8 -30.57 -15.96 -6.37
C THR A 8 -29.18 -16.31 -5.88
N ILE A 9 -28.17 -15.96 -6.67
CA ILE A 9 -26.77 -16.02 -6.24
C ILE A 9 -26.56 -14.92 -5.22
N LEU A 10 -26.58 -15.33 -3.95
CA LEU A 10 -26.19 -14.47 -2.83
C LEU A 10 -24.68 -14.28 -2.87
N PHE A 11 -24.23 -13.15 -3.40
CA PHE A 11 -22.84 -12.72 -3.26
C PHE A 11 -22.58 -12.45 -1.77
N ALA A 12 -22.06 -13.45 -1.08
CA ALA A 12 -21.47 -13.24 0.24
C ALA A 12 -20.25 -12.33 0.06
N GLN A 13 -20.43 -11.06 0.34
CA GLN A 13 -19.34 -10.13 0.56
C GLN A 13 -18.62 -10.62 1.81
N ILE A 14 -17.52 -11.35 1.62
CA ILE A 14 -16.59 -11.63 2.70
C ILE A 14 -15.91 -10.31 3.01
N ALA A 15 -16.61 -9.47 3.79
CA ALA A 15 -15.98 -8.40 4.52
C ALA A 15 -14.97 -9.07 5.45
N CYS A 16 -13.69 -8.87 5.20
CA CYS A 16 -12.61 -9.24 6.10
C CYS A 16 -12.68 -8.32 7.35
N GLY A 17 -13.82 -8.35 8.02
CA GLY A 17 -14.04 -7.78 9.34
C GLY A 17 -13.68 -8.85 10.34
N GLN A 18 -12.42 -8.87 10.78
CA GLN A 18 -12.08 -9.61 12.00
C GLN A 18 -13.00 -9.07 13.09
N THR A 19 -13.90 -9.91 13.55
CA THR A 19 -14.80 -9.54 14.64
C THR A 19 -13.94 -9.32 15.89
N LEU A 20 -13.98 -8.11 16.44
CA LEU A 20 -13.30 -7.76 17.69
C LEU A 20 -13.93 -8.44 18.91
N LYS A 21 -14.84 -9.38 18.69
CA LYS A 21 -15.45 -10.20 19.71
C LYS A 21 -14.36 -10.96 20.48
N ASN A 22 -14.30 -10.79 21.77
CA ASN A 22 -13.27 -11.34 22.68
C ASN A 22 -11.85 -10.75 22.50
N ARG A 23 -11.74 -9.52 21.99
CA ARG A 23 -10.49 -8.75 21.94
C ARG A 23 -10.64 -7.44 22.69
N THR A 24 -9.57 -6.94 23.27
CA THR A 24 -9.54 -5.58 23.83
C THR A 24 -9.65 -4.60 22.68
N SER A 25 -10.58 -3.64 22.80
CA SER A 25 -10.80 -2.60 21.81
C SER A 25 -10.79 -1.24 22.49
N LEU A 26 -10.01 -0.31 21.99
CA LEU A 26 -9.92 1.06 22.51
C LEU A 26 -11.05 1.96 21.97
N GLY A 27 -11.67 1.56 20.88
CA GLY A 27 -12.84 2.21 20.29
C GLY A 27 -12.56 3.50 19.52
N LEU A 28 -13.62 4.03 18.90
CA LEU A 28 -13.54 5.20 18.03
C LEU A 28 -13.12 6.48 18.75
N ASN A 29 -13.57 6.67 19.99
CA ASN A 29 -13.24 7.89 20.75
C ASN A 29 -11.75 7.99 21.03
N TYR A 30 -11.12 6.88 21.40
CA TYR A 30 -9.67 6.81 21.56
C TYR A 30 -8.95 7.15 20.24
N ALA A 31 -9.37 6.54 19.12
CA ALA A 31 -8.77 6.82 17.83
C ALA A 31 -8.86 8.30 17.43
N LYS A 32 -10.00 8.96 17.68
CA LYS A 32 -10.17 10.40 17.43
C LYS A 32 -9.26 11.25 18.29
N GLN A 33 -9.10 10.91 19.56
CA GLN A 33 -8.23 11.65 20.48
C GLN A 33 -6.75 11.54 20.06
N GLU A 34 -6.29 10.34 19.74
CA GLU A 34 -4.90 10.13 19.28
C GLU A 34 -4.61 10.80 17.96
N LEU A 35 -5.55 10.76 17.01
CA LEU A 35 -5.43 11.49 15.75
C LEU A 35 -5.31 13.00 15.99
N ALA A 36 -6.18 13.57 16.84
CA ALA A 36 -6.16 15.00 17.15
C ALA A 36 -4.81 15.42 17.77
N LYS A 37 -4.29 14.64 18.71
CA LYS A 37 -2.97 14.90 19.31
C LYS A 37 -1.86 14.86 18.26
N ALA A 38 -1.83 13.82 17.43
CA ALA A 38 -0.79 13.62 16.42
C ALA A 38 -0.79 14.72 15.35
N VAL A 39 -1.96 15.25 14.97
CA VAL A 39 -2.08 16.31 13.96
C VAL A 39 -1.75 17.68 14.54
N GLN A 40 -2.08 17.94 15.81
CA GLN A 40 -1.80 19.23 16.48
C GLN A 40 -0.33 19.39 16.83
N ASP A 41 0.35 18.32 17.20
CA ASP A 41 1.76 18.36 17.57
C ASP A 41 2.66 18.12 16.36
N THR A 42 2.83 19.16 15.55
CA THR A 42 3.70 19.11 14.36
C THR A 42 5.19 19.13 14.70
N ASN A 43 5.54 19.42 15.94
CA ASN A 43 6.93 19.57 16.38
C ASN A 43 7.47 18.31 17.08
N SER A 44 6.61 17.41 17.54
CA SER A 44 7.01 16.19 18.20
C SER A 44 7.09 15.03 17.20
N ARG A 45 8.22 14.34 17.25
CA ARG A 45 8.38 13.11 16.50
C ARG A 45 7.69 11.97 17.26
N HIS A 46 6.52 11.57 16.79
CA HIS A 46 5.76 10.45 17.38
C HIS A 46 6.24 9.07 16.91
N ILE A 47 7.28 9.04 16.10
CA ILE A 47 7.86 7.81 15.56
C ILE A 47 9.06 7.42 16.44
N VAL A 48 8.95 6.28 17.10
CA VAL A 48 9.96 5.79 18.07
C VAL A 48 11.15 5.08 17.42
N VAL A 49 11.17 4.93 16.10
CA VAL A 49 12.25 4.31 15.34
C VAL A 49 12.95 5.33 14.46
N ASP A 50 14.26 5.14 14.21
CA ASP A 50 15.03 6.06 13.38
C ASP A 50 14.64 5.98 11.90
N THR A 51 14.23 4.82 11.45
CA THR A 51 13.86 4.55 10.06
C THR A 51 12.69 3.58 10.02
N ILE A 52 11.62 3.94 9.32
CA ILE A 52 10.43 3.09 9.18
C ILE A 52 10.67 1.97 8.17
N ILE A 53 11.26 2.30 7.02
CA ILE A 53 11.52 1.34 5.94
C ILE A 53 13.02 1.06 5.88
N LYS A 54 13.46 0.02 6.60
CA LYS A 54 14.88 -0.28 6.82
C LYS A 54 15.55 -1.03 5.68
N ASP A 55 14.79 -1.75 4.87
CA ASP A 55 15.31 -2.69 3.87
C ASP A 55 14.49 -2.66 2.58
N SER A 56 15.10 -3.20 1.53
CA SER A 56 14.50 -3.25 0.20
C SER A 56 13.24 -4.11 0.12
N GLU A 57 13.17 -5.17 0.92
CA GLU A 57 12.00 -6.06 0.94
C GLU A 57 10.78 -5.31 1.48
N THR A 58 10.93 -4.60 2.59
CA THR A 58 9.87 -3.73 3.13
C THR A 58 9.49 -2.64 2.14
N ALA A 59 10.47 -2.03 1.46
CA ALA A 59 10.19 -1.03 0.41
C ALA A 59 9.37 -1.60 -0.74
N ILE A 60 9.66 -2.84 -1.18
CA ILE A 60 8.88 -3.54 -2.21
C ILE A 60 7.45 -3.76 -1.73
N GLN A 61 7.28 -4.32 -0.54
CA GLN A 61 5.95 -4.67 0.00
C GLN A 61 5.07 -3.43 0.14
N VAL A 62 5.60 -2.33 0.65
CA VAL A 62 4.88 -1.05 0.76
C VAL A 62 4.51 -0.52 -0.62
N SER A 63 5.46 -0.54 -1.56
CA SER A 63 5.24 -0.10 -2.94
C SER A 63 4.17 -0.95 -3.64
N GLU A 64 4.26 -2.26 -3.56
CA GLU A 64 3.28 -3.17 -4.15
C GLU A 64 1.88 -2.97 -3.57
N ALA A 65 1.76 -2.77 -2.26
CA ALA A 65 0.47 -2.52 -1.62
C ALA A 65 -0.24 -1.28 -2.20
N ILE A 66 0.52 -0.24 -2.54
CA ILE A 66 0.01 0.98 -3.16
C ILE A 66 -0.25 0.78 -4.66
N LEU A 67 0.76 0.31 -5.39
CA LEU A 67 0.74 0.19 -6.84
C LEU A 67 -0.33 -0.80 -7.34
N PHE A 68 -0.56 -1.91 -6.63
CA PHE A 68 -1.59 -2.89 -6.99
C PHE A 68 -2.99 -2.31 -6.96
N LYS A 69 -3.25 -1.38 -6.04
CA LYS A 69 -4.55 -0.71 -5.95
C LYS A 69 -4.77 0.32 -7.05
N ILE A 70 -3.70 0.99 -7.47
CA ILE A 70 -3.77 2.08 -8.46
C ILE A 70 -3.73 1.53 -9.90
N TYR A 71 -2.81 0.61 -10.18
CA TYR A 71 -2.52 0.14 -11.54
C TYR A 71 -2.88 -1.32 -11.82
N GLY A 72 -3.34 -2.05 -10.78
CA GLY A 72 -3.66 -3.46 -10.86
C GLY A 72 -2.47 -4.39 -10.63
N LYS A 73 -2.68 -5.43 -9.83
CA LYS A 73 -1.64 -6.39 -9.42
C LYS A 73 -0.94 -7.03 -10.63
N LYS A 74 -1.72 -7.52 -11.60
CA LYS A 74 -1.19 -8.20 -12.81
C LYS A 74 -0.27 -7.28 -13.62
N SER A 75 -0.64 -6.00 -13.77
CA SER A 75 0.13 -5.00 -14.51
C SER A 75 1.48 -4.72 -13.84
N ILE A 76 1.48 -4.57 -12.53
CA ILE A 76 2.70 -4.29 -11.78
C ILE A 76 3.63 -5.51 -11.72
N LEU A 77 3.10 -6.70 -11.45
CA LEU A 77 3.92 -7.91 -11.39
C LEU A 77 4.63 -8.26 -12.71
N LYS A 78 4.07 -7.89 -13.85
CA LYS A 78 4.73 -8.03 -15.16
C LYS A 78 5.99 -7.18 -15.31
N GLN A 79 6.17 -6.18 -14.46
CA GLN A 79 7.32 -5.28 -14.48
C GLN A 79 8.46 -5.75 -13.56
N LYS A 80 8.37 -6.97 -13.03
CA LYS A 80 9.47 -7.62 -12.31
C LYS A 80 10.54 -8.14 -13.29
N PRO A 81 11.82 -8.18 -12.85
CA PRO A 81 12.34 -7.70 -11.57
C PRO A 81 12.34 -6.15 -11.49
N TYR A 82 12.06 -5.60 -10.32
CA TYR A 82 12.13 -4.16 -10.13
C TYR A 82 13.58 -3.70 -9.94
N GLU A 83 13.90 -2.50 -10.41
CA GLU A 83 15.10 -1.81 -9.97
C GLU A 83 14.82 -1.10 -8.64
N ILE A 84 15.74 -1.26 -7.69
CA ILE A 84 15.59 -0.73 -6.34
C ILE A 84 16.91 -0.06 -5.96
N ASN A 85 16.82 1.22 -5.61
CA ASN A 85 17.96 2.01 -5.17
C ASN A 85 17.66 2.71 -3.86
N PHE A 86 18.61 2.71 -2.95
CA PHE A 86 18.56 3.52 -1.73
C PHE A 86 19.49 4.72 -1.90
N LEU A 87 18.90 5.91 -1.95
CA LEU A 87 19.63 7.15 -2.22
C LEU A 87 19.23 8.23 -1.22
N SER A 88 20.17 8.74 -0.47
CA SER A 88 19.97 9.90 0.43
C SER A 88 18.74 9.77 1.35
N GLY A 89 18.50 8.57 1.88
CA GLY A 89 17.38 8.31 2.78
C GLY A 89 16.05 8.00 2.08
N TYR A 90 16.07 7.77 0.78
CA TYR A 90 14.89 7.42 -0.02
C TYR A 90 15.07 6.10 -0.74
N TRP A 91 14.02 5.33 -0.78
CA TRP A 91 13.87 4.17 -1.64
C TRP A 91 13.29 4.62 -2.99
N VAL A 92 14.01 4.35 -4.05
CA VAL A 92 13.59 4.63 -5.44
C VAL A 92 13.36 3.29 -6.13
N LEU A 93 12.12 2.98 -6.45
CA LEU A 93 11.75 1.75 -7.13
C LEU A 93 11.13 2.06 -8.47
N ASN A 94 11.56 1.34 -9.49
CA ASN A 94 10.91 1.38 -10.81
C ASN A 94 10.74 -0.03 -11.38
N GLY A 95 9.69 -0.17 -12.17
CA GLY A 95 9.48 -1.39 -12.94
C GLY A 95 10.47 -1.52 -14.09
N THR A 96 10.62 -2.74 -14.60
CA THR A 96 11.39 -3.02 -15.80
C THR A 96 10.54 -3.68 -16.87
N LEU A 97 11.02 -3.63 -18.10
CA LEU A 97 10.42 -4.32 -19.24
C LEU A 97 11.47 -5.22 -19.89
N PRO A 98 11.06 -6.31 -20.56
CA PRO A 98 11.97 -7.06 -21.42
C PRO A 98 12.59 -6.15 -22.46
N LYS A 99 13.87 -6.42 -22.82
CA LYS A 99 14.55 -5.67 -23.88
C LYS A 99 13.71 -5.72 -25.18
N ASN A 100 13.67 -4.60 -25.90
CA ASN A 100 12.94 -4.46 -27.15
C ASN A 100 11.40 -4.56 -27.02
N THR A 101 10.85 -4.33 -25.82
CA THR A 101 9.42 -4.11 -25.60
C THR A 101 9.13 -2.63 -25.42
N GLU A 102 8.04 -2.17 -25.99
CA GLU A 102 7.51 -0.82 -25.77
C GLU A 102 6.55 -0.83 -24.59
N GLY A 103 6.47 0.28 -23.88
CA GLY A 103 5.55 0.48 -22.77
C GLY A 103 6.16 1.28 -21.64
N GLY A 104 5.31 1.73 -20.74
CA GLY A 104 5.73 2.44 -19.54
C GLY A 104 5.89 1.52 -18.34
N THR A 105 6.69 1.97 -17.41
CA THR A 105 6.87 1.34 -16.11
C THR A 105 6.49 2.30 -14.98
N PHE A 106 6.24 1.76 -13.81
CA PHE A 106 6.03 2.59 -12.63
C PHE A 106 7.35 3.17 -12.12
N LEU A 107 7.25 4.31 -11.47
CA LEU A 107 8.26 4.88 -10.59
C LEU A 107 7.59 5.27 -9.29
N ILE A 108 8.13 4.81 -8.17
CA ILE A 108 7.73 5.24 -6.83
C ILE A 108 8.96 5.61 -6.01
N ILE A 109 8.88 6.72 -5.29
CA ILE A 109 9.92 7.18 -4.36
C ILE A 109 9.28 7.32 -2.98
N ILE A 110 9.89 6.66 -1.99
CA ILE A 110 9.39 6.62 -0.61
C ILE A 110 10.50 7.05 0.34
N SER A 111 10.18 7.93 1.27
CA SER A 111 11.09 8.25 2.38
C SER A 111 11.26 7.04 3.28
N ALA A 112 12.49 6.59 3.44
CA ALA A 112 12.81 5.50 4.36
C ALA A 112 12.55 5.90 5.82
N LEU A 113 12.77 7.16 6.15
CA LEU A 113 12.58 7.70 7.49
C LEU A 113 11.10 7.73 7.92
N THR A 114 10.22 8.22 7.03
CA THR A 114 8.82 8.52 7.38
C THR A 114 7.79 7.60 6.71
N GLY A 115 8.19 6.84 5.69
CA GLY A 115 7.26 6.07 4.86
C GLY A 115 6.44 6.91 3.88
N GLN A 116 6.68 8.22 3.81
CA GLN A 116 5.94 9.11 2.91
C GLN A 116 6.29 8.83 1.46
N VAL A 117 5.27 8.71 0.62
CA VAL A 117 5.45 8.66 -0.84
C VAL A 117 5.73 10.08 -1.36
N ILE A 118 6.91 10.26 -1.95
CA ILE A 118 7.36 11.54 -2.48
C ILE A 118 6.97 11.70 -3.94
N LYS A 119 7.02 10.60 -4.69
CA LYS A 119 6.65 10.58 -6.10
C LYS A 119 6.04 9.25 -6.47
N LEU A 120 5.02 9.28 -7.30
CA LEU A 120 4.41 8.10 -7.90
C LEU A 120 3.96 8.44 -9.31
N THR A 121 4.52 7.74 -10.29
CA THR A 121 4.17 7.90 -11.71
C THR A 121 4.15 6.56 -12.42
N HIS A 122 3.49 6.51 -13.56
CA HIS A 122 3.56 5.38 -14.49
C HIS A 122 3.72 5.95 -15.91
N GLY A 123 4.73 5.48 -16.62
CA GLY A 123 4.95 5.83 -18.02
C GLY A 123 3.84 5.27 -18.93
N LYS A 124 3.69 5.88 -20.08
CA LYS A 124 2.81 5.39 -21.15
C LYS A 124 3.53 4.41 -22.05
#